data_23a851dcd146cd580e262da4c711ce16
#
_entry.id   23a851dcd146cd580e262da4c711ce16
#
_cell.length_a   1.000
_cell.length_b   1.000
_cell.length_c   1.000
_cell.angle_alpha   90.00
_cell.angle_beta   90.00
_cell.angle_gamma   90.00
#
_symmetry.space_group_name_H-M   'P 1'
#
loop_
_entity.id
_entity.type
_entity.pdbx_description
1 polymer ?
#
loop_
_entity_poly.entity_id
_entity_poly.type
_entity_poly.pdbx_seq_one_letter_code
_entity_poly.pdbx_strand_id
1 'polypeptide(L)'
;MSTDEMMKAMPMADAATMDTTAMQACIDACSACLQACTMCSAAMSSMDGMGRCASMCATCADVCLAMMRMMMRPASMDAAVLRPMLEACIAVCRACMAECSSHAEMSETCRLCAMACEDCASACEAMLATLPA
;
A
#
# COMPACT_ATOMS: atom_id res chain seq x y z
N MET A 1 -2.25 10.40 -19.47
CA MET A 1 -0.94 10.03 -18.92
C MET A 1 -1.17 9.02 -17.78
N SER A 2 -0.47 7.91 -17.81
CA SER A 2 -0.55 6.90 -16.76
C SER A 2 0.72 6.91 -15.93
N THR A 3 0.66 6.32 -14.75
CA THR A 3 1.86 6.18 -13.90
C THR A 3 2.90 5.29 -14.58
N ASP A 4 2.46 4.30 -15.35
CA ASP A 4 3.37 3.43 -16.10
C ASP A 4 4.14 4.22 -17.19
N GLU A 5 3.44 5.06 -17.94
CA GLU A 5 4.07 5.91 -18.96
C GLU A 5 5.06 6.89 -18.32
N MET A 6 4.67 7.52 -17.23
CA MET A 6 5.54 8.44 -16.51
C MET A 6 6.76 7.70 -15.94
N MET A 7 6.56 6.52 -15.36
CA MET A 7 7.64 5.71 -14.81
C MET A 7 8.70 5.36 -15.87
N LYS A 8 8.25 5.00 -17.07
CA LYS A 8 9.14 4.67 -18.19
C LYS A 8 9.94 5.88 -18.69
N ALA A 9 9.37 7.08 -18.57
CA ALA A 9 10.01 8.31 -19.01
C ALA A 9 11.00 8.88 -18.00
N MET A 10 10.94 8.47 -16.74
CA MET A 10 11.78 9.04 -15.67
C MET A 10 13.15 8.39 -15.62
N PRO A 11 14.21 9.16 -15.31
CA PRO A 11 15.53 8.59 -15.09
C PRO A 11 15.55 7.73 -13.82
N MET A 12 16.31 6.64 -13.86
CA MET A 12 16.48 5.72 -12.74
C MET A 12 17.88 5.88 -12.16
N ALA A 13 17.98 5.89 -10.82
CA ALA A 13 19.27 6.01 -10.13
C ALA A 13 20.15 4.79 -10.42
N ASP A 14 19.55 3.60 -10.45
CA ASP A 14 20.23 2.35 -10.76
C ASP A 14 19.25 1.40 -11.45
N ALA A 15 19.04 1.63 -12.74
CA ALA A 15 18.07 0.88 -13.53
C ALA A 15 18.35 -0.61 -13.57
N ALA A 16 19.62 -1.03 -13.39
CA ALA A 16 20.01 -2.44 -13.44
C ALA A 16 19.54 -3.25 -12.23
N THR A 17 19.26 -2.55 -11.09
CA THR A 17 18.86 -3.21 -9.83
C THR A 17 17.40 -3.01 -9.46
N MET A 18 16.67 -2.19 -10.24
CA MET A 18 15.26 -1.89 -9.95
C MET A 18 14.33 -2.67 -10.88
N ASP A 19 13.42 -3.44 -10.27
CA ASP A 19 12.36 -4.15 -11.00
C ASP A 19 11.19 -3.20 -11.24
N THR A 20 11.12 -2.63 -12.44
CA THR A 20 10.08 -1.66 -12.78
C THR A 20 8.67 -2.25 -12.82
N THR A 21 8.55 -3.54 -13.14
CA THR A 21 7.27 -4.24 -13.11
C THR A 21 6.76 -4.37 -11.68
N ALA A 22 7.63 -4.78 -10.75
CA ALA A 22 7.28 -4.87 -9.33
C ALA A 22 6.98 -3.49 -8.74
N MET A 23 7.72 -2.46 -9.14
CA MET A 23 7.46 -1.07 -8.71
C MET A 23 6.09 -0.60 -9.15
N GLN A 24 5.72 -0.83 -10.42
CA GLN A 24 4.43 -0.41 -10.94
C GLN A 24 3.29 -1.16 -10.23
N ALA A 25 3.45 -2.45 -10.01
CA ALA A 25 2.46 -3.25 -9.26
C ALA A 25 2.30 -2.73 -7.84
N CYS A 26 3.39 -2.34 -7.20
CA CYS A 26 3.37 -1.77 -5.86
C CYS A 26 2.64 -0.41 -5.83
N ILE A 27 2.91 0.46 -6.80
CA ILE A 27 2.22 1.75 -6.94
C ILE A 27 0.71 1.53 -7.09
N ASP A 28 0.31 0.64 -7.98
CA ASP A 28 -1.10 0.37 -8.27
C ASP A 28 -1.82 -0.20 -7.03
N ALA A 29 -1.19 -1.15 -6.34
CA ALA A 29 -1.76 -1.78 -5.15
C ALA A 29 -1.84 -0.79 -3.98
N CYS A 30 -0.83 0.03 -3.77
CA CYS A 30 -0.84 1.08 -2.75
C CYS A 30 -1.92 2.13 -3.05
N SER A 31 -2.09 2.50 -4.31
CA SER A 31 -3.15 3.44 -4.72
C SER A 31 -4.53 2.89 -4.41
N ALA A 32 -4.79 1.64 -4.77
CA ALA A 32 -6.08 0.98 -4.51
C ALA A 32 -6.32 0.85 -2.99
N CYS A 33 -5.28 0.47 -2.23
CA CYS A 33 -5.37 0.32 -0.79
C CYS A 33 -5.61 1.67 -0.10
N LEU A 34 -4.93 2.72 -0.53
CA LEU A 34 -5.14 4.09 -0.05
C LEU A 34 -6.60 4.51 -0.20
N GLN A 35 -7.17 4.28 -1.37
CA GLN A 35 -8.57 4.62 -1.66
C GLN A 35 -9.53 3.81 -0.79
N ALA A 36 -9.35 2.49 -0.76
CA ALA A 36 -10.21 1.59 0.01
C ALA A 36 -10.16 1.92 1.51
N CYS A 37 -8.97 2.11 2.06
CA CYS A 37 -8.78 2.43 3.47
C CYS A 37 -9.35 3.80 3.84
N THR A 38 -9.18 4.79 2.97
CA THR A 38 -9.75 6.13 3.19
C THR A 38 -11.27 6.08 3.25
N MET A 39 -11.88 5.37 2.30
CA MET A 39 -13.33 5.22 2.24
C MET A 39 -13.88 4.39 3.40
N CYS A 40 -13.19 3.30 3.75
CA CYS A 40 -13.58 2.45 4.87
C CYS A 40 -13.46 3.20 6.20
N SER A 41 -12.38 3.96 6.39
CA SER A 41 -12.20 4.81 7.59
C SER A 41 -13.37 5.78 7.74
N ALA A 42 -13.75 6.46 6.67
CA ALA A 42 -14.88 7.40 6.68
C ALA A 42 -16.19 6.69 7.02
N ALA A 43 -16.44 5.53 6.44
CA ALA A 43 -17.64 4.75 6.69
C ALA A 43 -17.72 4.28 8.15
N MET A 44 -16.59 3.79 8.69
CA MET A 44 -16.55 3.24 10.05
C MET A 44 -16.54 4.30 11.14
N SER A 45 -16.11 5.53 10.85
CA SER A 45 -16.02 6.61 11.85
C SER A 45 -17.38 7.03 12.41
N SER A 46 -18.46 6.79 11.68
CA SER A 46 -19.82 7.12 12.10
C SER A 46 -20.58 5.92 12.68
N MET A 47 -19.96 4.76 12.78
CA MET A 47 -20.58 3.53 13.29
C MET A 47 -20.12 3.24 14.71
N ASP A 48 -21.06 2.95 15.59
CA ASP A 48 -20.77 2.61 16.98
C ASP A 48 -19.90 1.34 17.06
N GLY A 49 -18.87 1.41 17.89
CA GLY A 49 -17.97 0.28 18.12
C GLY A 49 -16.93 0.05 17.03
N MET A 50 -16.90 0.90 16.00
CA MET A 50 -16.01 0.73 14.84
C MET A 50 -14.84 1.72 14.83
N GLY A 51 -14.58 2.41 15.95
CA GLY A 51 -13.50 3.38 16.04
C GLY A 51 -12.11 2.80 15.78
N ARG A 52 -11.86 1.58 16.24
CA ARG A 52 -10.58 0.92 16.01
C ARG A 52 -10.37 0.61 14.51
N CYS A 53 -11.42 0.14 13.84
CA CYS A 53 -11.37 -0.13 12.40
C CYS A 53 -11.13 1.16 11.63
N ALA A 54 -11.86 2.23 11.95
CA ALA A 54 -11.70 3.54 11.32
C ALA A 54 -10.26 4.06 11.47
N SER A 55 -9.70 3.97 12.67
CA SER A 55 -8.35 4.43 12.96
C SER A 55 -7.29 3.60 12.24
N MET A 56 -7.43 2.28 12.23
CA MET A 56 -6.50 1.39 11.56
C MET A 56 -6.49 1.64 10.04
N CYS A 57 -7.68 1.82 9.45
CA CYS A 57 -7.81 2.13 8.03
C CYS A 57 -7.14 3.47 7.69
N ALA A 58 -7.33 4.50 8.54
CA ALA A 58 -6.68 5.80 8.33
C ALA A 58 -5.16 5.69 8.37
N THR A 59 -4.62 4.94 9.35
CA THR A 59 -3.18 4.70 9.45
C THR A 59 -2.65 3.97 8.22
N CYS A 60 -3.35 2.94 7.77
CA CYS A 60 -2.96 2.18 6.58
C CYS A 60 -2.97 3.08 5.34
N ALA A 61 -3.98 3.94 5.18
CA ALA A 61 -4.06 4.88 4.08
C ALA A 61 -2.86 5.84 4.07
N ASP A 62 -2.47 6.35 5.23
CA ASP A 62 -1.32 7.26 5.34
C ASP A 62 -0.01 6.58 4.92
N VAL A 63 0.21 5.35 5.36
CA VAL A 63 1.42 4.59 5.01
C VAL A 63 1.43 4.22 3.53
N CYS A 64 0.29 3.78 2.99
CA CYS A 64 0.16 3.47 1.56
C CYS A 64 0.43 4.70 0.69
N LEU A 65 -0.05 5.88 1.11
CA LEU A 65 0.21 7.13 0.40
C LEU A 65 1.72 7.42 0.37
N ALA A 66 2.39 7.32 1.50
CA ALA A 66 3.83 7.55 1.58
C ALA A 66 4.60 6.56 0.71
N MET A 67 4.21 5.27 0.76
CA MET A 67 4.85 4.21 -0.02
C MET A 67 4.70 4.45 -1.52
N MET A 68 3.48 4.76 -1.96
CA MET A 68 3.19 5.07 -3.35
C MET A 68 4.06 6.23 -3.85
N ARG A 69 4.13 7.31 -3.07
CA ARG A 69 4.91 8.49 -3.44
C ARG A 69 6.40 8.19 -3.53
N MET A 70 6.93 7.34 -2.65
CA MET A 70 8.33 6.91 -2.72
C MET A 70 8.60 6.16 -4.03
N MET A 71 7.74 5.23 -4.40
CA MET A 71 7.86 4.44 -5.63
C MET A 71 7.78 5.31 -6.88
N MET A 72 7.11 6.44 -6.81
CA MET A 72 6.97 7.37 -7.93
C MET A 72 8.20 8.27 -8.12
N ARG A 73 9.19 8.19 -7.24
CA ARG A 73 10.44 8.94 -7.32
C ARG A 73 11.66 7.99 -7.41
N PRO A 74 11.72 7.18 -8.47
CA PRO A 74 12.73 6.10 -8.55
C PRO A 74 14.18 6.61 -8.65
N ALA A 75 14.41 7.81 -9.19
CA ALA A 75 15.75 8.34 -9.37
C ALA A 75 16.50 8.58 -8.06
N SER A 76 15.79 8.81 -6.97
CA SER A 76 16.39 9.07 -5.64
C SER A 76 16.18 7.92 -4.67
N MET A 77 15.75 6.76 -5.18
CA MET A 77 15.43 5.61 -4.34
C MET A 77 16.68 4.92 -3.82
N ASP A 78 16.72 4.67 -2.51
CA ASP A 78 17.80 4.00 -1.82
C ASP A 78 17.24 2.72 -1.18
N ALA A 79 17.82 1.57 -1.51
CA ALA A 79 17.37 0.28 -1.00
C ALA A 79 17.39 0.22 0.53
N ALA A 80 18.36 0.88 1.17
CA ALA A 80 18.46 0.91 2.63
C ALA A 80 17.31 1.67 3.29
N VAL A 81 16.69 2.62 2.57
CA VAL A 81 15.49 3.34 3.02
C VAL A 81 14.24 2.61 2.58
N LEU A 82 14.22 2.11 1.35
CA LEU A 82 13.06 1.46 0.77
C LEU A 82 12.68 0.17 1.52
N ARG A 83 13.68 -0.63 1.90
CA ARG A 83 13.46 -1.91 2.59
C ARG A 83 12.62 -1.75 3.88
N PRO A 84 13.02 -0.91 4.85
CA PRO A 84 12.21 -0.74 6.07
C PRO A 84 10.85 -0.13 5.79
N MET A 85 10.71 0.72 4.77
CA MET A 85 9.42 1.29 4.40
C MET A 85 8.48 0.23 3.84
N LEU A 86 8.98 -0.66 2.99
CA LEU A 86 8.19 -1.80 2.49
C LEU A 86 7.76 -2.72 3.63
N GLU A 87 8.68 -3.02 4.54
CA GLU A 87 8.36 -3.83 5.72
C GLU A 87 7.29 -3.20 6.59
N ALA A 88 7.37 -1.88 6.80
CA ALA A 88 6.36 -1.13 7.55
C ALA A 88 5.00 -1.16 6.84
N CYS A 89 4.99 -0.95 5.54
CA CYS A 89 3.75 -0.99 4.74
C CYS A 89 3.10 -2.38 4.80
N ILE A 90 3.89 -3.43 4.66
CA ILE A 90 3.41 -4.82 4.78
C ILE A 90 2.78 -5.05 6.16
N ALA A 91 3.45 -4.63 7.22
CA ALA A 91 2.97 -4.81 8.60
C ALA A 91 1.63 -4.10 8.81
N VAL A 92 1.51 -2.84 8.38
CA VAL A 92 0.28 -2.06 8.53
C VAL A 92 -0.86 -2.65 7.68
N CYS A 93 -0.56 -3.03 6.43
CA CYS A 93 -1.57 -3.65 5.56
C CYS A 93 -2.09 -4.96 6.16
N ARG A 94 -1.22 -5.78 6.74
CA ARG A 94 -1.66 -7.04 7.38
C ARG A 94 -2.47 -6.79 8.63
N ALA A 95 -2.11 -5.80 9.45
CA ALA A 95 -2.89 -5.43 10.64
C ALA A 95 -4.27 -4.89 10.24
N CYS A 96 -4.32 -4.05 9.22
CA CYS A 96 -5.58 -3.49 8.70
C CYS A 96 -6.46 -4.58 8.09
N MET A 97 -5.87 -5.51 7.35
CA MET A 97 -6.57 -6.66 6.78
C MET A 97 -7.24 -7.48 7.89
N ALA A 98 -6.52 -7.77 8.97
CA ALA A 98 -7.05 -8.55 10.09
C ALA A 98 -8.22 -7.82 10.76
N GLU A 99 -8.09 -6.51 11.00
CA GLU A 99 -9.15 -5.71 11.60
C GLU A 99 -10.40 -5.66 10.71
N CYS A 100 -10.23 -5.37 9.42
CA CYS A 100 -11.35 -5.30 8.48
C CYS A 100 -12.00 -6.67 8.28
N SER A 101 -11.21 -7.74 8.23
CA SER A 101 -11.74 -9.11 8.09
C SER A 101 -12.64 -9.50 9.25
N SER A 102 -12.37 -9.00 10.46
CA SER A 102 -13.20 -9.29 11.64
C SER A 102 -14.61 -8.68 11.54
N HIS A 103 -14.81 -7.72 10.62
CA HIS A 103 -16.10 -7.07 10.38
C HIS A 103 -16.69 -7.37 9.00
N ALA A 104 -16.05 -8.25 8.23
CA ALA A 104 -16.40 -8.49 6.82
C ALA A 104 -17.81 -9.02 6.62
N GLU A 105 -18.33 -9.83 7.57
CA GLU A 105 -19.68 -10.37 7.47
C GLU A 105 -20.76 -9.31 7.66
N MET A 106 -20.45 -8.24 8.38
CA MET A 106 -21.41 -7.16 8.69
C MET A 106 -21.22 -5.94 7.81
N SER A 107 -20.08 -5.82 7.14
CA SER A 107 -19.73 -4.62 6.38
C SER A 107 -19.04 -4.99 5.09
N GLU A 108 -19.68 -4.66 3.97
CA GLU A 108 -19.11 -4.85 2.63
C GLU A 108 -17.87 -3.95 2.42
N THR A 109 -17.89 -2.73 2.97
CA THR A 109 -16.71 -1.86 2.89
C THR A 109 -15.50 -2.47 3.60
N CYS A 110 -15.72 -3.12 4.75
CA CYS A 110 -14.65 -3.81 5.47
C CYS A 110 -14.13 -5.02 4.68
N ARG A 111 -15.03 -5.76 4.05
CA ARG A 111 -14.64 -6.92 3.22
C ARG A 111 -13.75 -6.48 2.04
N LEU A 112 -14.17 -5.44 1.33
CA LEU A 112 -13.43 -4.92 0.19
C LEU A 112 -12.10 -4.29 0.63
N CYS A 113 -12.10 -3.59 1.76
CA CYS A 113 -10.89 -3.00 2.32
C CYS A 113 -9.88 -4.10 2.70
N ALA A 114 -10.33 -5.20 3.31
CA ALA A 114 -9.46 -6.33 3.64
C ALA A 114 -8.79 -6.91 2.39
N MET A 115 -9.53 -7.02 1.29
CA MET A 115 -8.99 -7.51 0.02
C MET A 115 -7.91 -6.56 -0.53
N ALA A 116 -8.16 -5.25 -0.49
CA ALA A 116 -7.20 -4.26 -0.96
C ALA A 116 -5.93 -4.26 -0.11
N CYS A 117 -6.05 -4.44 1.20
CA CYS A 117 -4.91 -4.56 2.11
C CYS A 117 -4.07 -5.80 1.81
N GLU A 118 -4.72 -6.93 1.55
CA GLU A 118 -4.02 -8.16 1.19
C GLU A 118 -3.24 -8.01 -0.12
N ASP A 119 -3.87 -7.43 -1.14
CA ASP A 119 -3.22 -7.19 -2.42
C ASP A 119 -2.02 -6.26 -2.27
N CYS A 120 -2.16 -5.21 -1.45
CA CYS A 120 -1.07 -4.27 -1.20
C CYS A 120 0.09 -4.94 -0.45
N ALA A 121 -0.18 -5.72 0.58
CA ALA A 121 0.85 -6.46 1.30
C ALA A 121 1.60 -7.40 0.36
N SER A 122 0.89 -8.12 -0.50
CA SER A 122 1.49 -9.05 -1.46
C SER A 122 2.37 -8.32 -2.49
N ALA A 123 1.93 -7.19 -3.01
CA ALA A 123 2.71 -6.39 -3.96
C ALA A 123 3.97 -5.83 -3.31
N CYS A 124 3.87 -5.37 -2.06
CA CYS A 124 5.02 -4.87 -1.31
C CYS A 124 6.03 -6.00 -1.00
N GLU A 125 5.54 -7.19 -0.68
CA GLU A 125 6.40 -8.37 -0.46
C GLU A 125 7.13 -8.74 -1.74
N ALA A 126 6.45 -8.73 -2.88
CA ALA A 126 7.06 -9.01 -4.18
C ALA A 126 8.15 -7.99 -4.50
N MET A 127 7.89 -6.71 -4.25
CA MET A 127 8.90 -5.66 -4.45
C MET A 127 10.09 -5.86 -3.51
N LEU A 128 9.83 -6.14 -2.24
CA LEU A 128 10.88 -6.39 -1.23
C LEU A 128 11.80 -7.53 -1.67
N ALA A 129 11.24 -8.59 -2.24
CA ALA A 129 11.99 -9.75 -2.72
C ALA A 129 12.94 -9.42 -3.89
N THR A 130 12.70 -8.32 -4.61
CA THR A 130 13.54 -7.89 -5.74
C THR A 130 14.74 -7.06 -5.30
N LEU A 131 14.74 -6.56 -4.06
CA LEU A 131 15.83 -5.70 -3.59
C LEU A 131 17.10 -6.49 -3.32
N PRO A 132 18.27 -5.88 -3.57
CA PRO A 132 19.54 -6.54 -3.26
C PRO A 132 19.67 -6.79 -1.76
N ALA A 133 20.37 -7.85 -1.41
CA ALA A 133 20.58 -8.28 -0.02
C ALA A 133 21.37 -7.26 0.81
#